data_9d4b8395cc2978508142f3e6cc1abc17
#
_entry.id   9d4b8395cc2978508142f3e6cc1abc17
#
_cell.length_a   1.000
_cell.length_b   1.000
_cell.length_c   1.000
_cell.angle_alpha   90.00
_cell.angle_beta   90.00
_cell.angle_gamma   90.00
#
_symmetry.space_group_name_H-M   'P 1'
#
loop_
_entity.id
_entity.type
_entity.pdbx_description
1 polymer ?
#
loop_
_entity_poly.entity_id
_entity_poly.type
_entity_poly.pdbx_seq_one_letter_code
_entity_poly.pdbx_strand_id
1 'polypeptide(L)'
;AKIVIMTAEKHDKIFSITSHLPHLIAYNLVKSAQDFEKIQNYDLIKYSAGGLRDFSRIAASNEIMWRDIFFNNKQNISKAIDLFIKNLNAFKKDINTKKNKSILKKLIQTKKVRSKIIKKLIDTKKVRKKIISLKQDINKPDFGRN
;
A
#
# COMPACT_ATOMS: atom_id res chain seq x y z
N ALA A 1 0.46 -14.55 15.30
CA ALA A 1 1.11 -14.10 14.07
C ALA A 1 1.69 -15.31 13.33
N LYS A 2 1.60 -15.35 12.01
CA LYS A 2 2.25 -16.40 11.21
C LYS A 2 3.68 -15.93 10.91
N ILE A 3 4.68 -16.65 11.42
CA ILE A 3 6.07 -16.38 11.09
C ILE A 3 6.34 -16.90 9.68
N VAL A 4 6.94 -16.08 8.84
CA VAL A 4 7.38 -16.44 7.49
C VAL A 4 8.88 -16.23 7.41
N ILE A 5 9.63 -17.31 7.19
CA ILE A 5 11.08 -17.26 6.98
C ILE A 5 11.33 -17.07 5.49
N MET A 6 12.17 -16.10 5.12
CA MET A 6 12.57 -15.85 3.75
C MET A 6 13.97 -15.23 3.69
N THR A 7 14.63 -15.30 2.54
CA THR A 7 15.91 -14.62 2.32
C THR A 7 15.72 -13.11 2.27
N ALA A 8 16.77 -12.34 2.62
CA ALA A 8 16.76 -10.88 2.54
C ALA A 8 16.40 -10.38 1.13
N GLU A 9 16.97 -11.02 0.10
CA GLU A 9 16.68 -10.69 -1.29
C GLU A 9 15.19 -10.87 -1.63
N LYS A 10 14.57 -11.95 -1.19
CA LYS A 10 13.13 -12.21 -1.40
C LYS A 10 12.28 -11.21 -0.63
N HIS A 11 12.68 -10.87 0.61
CA HIS A 11 12.06 -9.84 1.43
C HIS A 11 12.04 -8.51 0.66
N ASP A 12 13.19 -8.04 0.20
CA ASP A 12 13.35 -6.75 -0.45
C ASP A 12 12.55 -6.64 -1.74
N LYS A 13 12.52 -7.71 -2.54
CA LYS A 13 11.67 -7.78 -3.75
C LYS A 13 10.17 -7.70 -3.44
N ILE A 14 9.70 -8.42 -2.42
CA ILE A 14 8.28 -8.42 -2.05
C ILE A 14 7.88 -7.06 -1.46
N PHE A 15 8.67 -6.55 -0.52
CA PHE A 15 8.34 -5.31 0.18
C PHE A 15 8.52 -4.07 -0.67
N SER A 16 9.32 -4.11 -1.75
CA SER A 16 9.37 -3.00 -2.70
C SER A 16 7.99 -2.68 -3.29
N ILE A 17 7.16 -3.69 -3.55
CA ILE A 17 5.79 -3.53 -4.11
C ILE A 17 4.73 -3.42 -3.02
N THR A 18 4.84 -4.19 -1.93
CA THR A 18 3.74 -4.31 -0.96
C THR A 18 3.80 -3.28 0.17
N SER A 19 4.94 -2.64 0.37
CA SER A 19 5.19 -1.66 1.42
C SER A 19 5.85 -0.38 0.90
N HIS A 20 7.01 -0.48 0.27
CA HIS A 20 7.83 0.69 -0.06
C HIS A 20 7.17 1.56 -1.13
N LEU A 21 6.72 0.96 -2.24
CA LEU A 21 5.99 1.70 -3.28
C LEU A 21 4.71 2.37 -2.77
N PRO A 22 3.83 1.73 -1.99
CA PRO A 22 2.67 2.40 -1.40
C PRO A 22 3.00 3.66 -0.60
N HIS A 23 4.07 3.64 0.22
CA HIS A 23 4.49 4.81 0.97
C HIS A 23 5.04 5.91 0.06
N LEU A 24 5.87 5.53 -0.92
CA LEU A 24 6.37 6.48 -1.92
C LEU A 24 5.23 7.15 -2.69
N ILE A 25 4.21 6.38 -3.10
CA ILE A 25 3.01 6.92 -3.75
C ILE A 25 2.27 7.88 -2.82
N ALA A 26 2.15 7.56 -1.54
CA ALA A 26 1.49 8.43 -0.57
C ALA A 26 2.22 9.78 -0.44
N TYR A 27 3.54 9.79 -0.29
CA TYR A 27 4.35 11.01 -0.27
C TYR A 27 4.17 11.82 -1.56
N ASN A 28 4.24 11.16 -2.72
CA ASN A 28 4.11 11.85 -4.01
C ASN A 28 2.69 12.37 -4.28
N LEU A 29 1.65 11.65 -3.85
CA LEU A 29 0.28 12.12 -4.00
C LEU A 29 0.01 13.39 -3.18
N VAL A 30 0.46 13.41 -1.93
CA VAL A 30 0.33 14.58 -1.06
C VAL A 30 1.14 15.76 -1.62
N LYS A 31 2.38 15.49 -2.08
CA LYS A 31 3.21 16.52 -2.74
C LYS A 31 2.55 17.07 -4.00
N SER A 32 1.97 16.20 -4.84
CA SER A 32 1.27 16.61 -6.06
C SER A 32 0.03 17.46 -5.76
N ALA A 33 -0.71 17.14 -4.69
CA ALA A 33 -1.82 17.96 -4.24
C ALA A 33 -1.36 19.36 -3.81
N GLN A 34 -0.27 19.44 -3.04
CA GLN A 34 0.34 20.71 -2.63
C GLN A 34 0.82 21.54 -3.83
N ASP A 35 1.46 20.91 -4.81
CA ASP A 35 1.94 21.61 -6.00
C ASP A 35 0.78 22.12 -6.84
N PHE A 36 -0.28 21.33 -6.98
CA PHE A 36 -1.49 21.76 -7.69
C PHE A 36 -2.18 22.94 -6.98
N GLU A 37 -2.25 22.92 -5.65
CA GLU A 37 -2.78 24.01 -4.84
C GLU A 37 -2.05 25.33 -5.12
N LYS A 38 -0.72 25.29 -5.15
CA LYS A 38 0.13 26.45 -5.44
C LYS A 38 -0.07 26.99 -6.87
N ILE A 39 -0.19 26.07 -7.86
CA ILE A 39 -0.35 26.44 -9.26
C ILE A 39 -1.73 27.08 -9.52
N GLN A 40 -2.78 26.52 -8.92
CA GLN A 40 -4.15 26.93 -9.18
C GLN A 40 -4.68 27.99 -8.20
N ASN A 41 -3.91 28.27 -7.13
CA ASN A 41 -4.32 29.15 -6.03
C ASN A 41 -5.67 28.74 -5.40
N TYR A 42 -5.87 27.42 -5.20
CA TYR A 42 -7.04 26.84 -4.55
C TYR A 42 -6.70 26.29 -3.18
N ASP A 43 -7.61 26.41 -2.21
CA ASP A 43 -7.50 25.78 -0.89
C ASP A 43 -7.95 24.29 -0.99
N LEU A 44 -7.08 23.42 -1.51
CA LEU A 44 -7.37 22.00 -1.69
C LEU A 44 -7.54 21.25 -0.37
N ILE A 45 -6.85 21.66 0.67
CA ILE A 45 -6.90 21.02 1.99
C ILE A 45 -8.33 21.05 2.52
N LYS A 46 -9.02 22.18 2.36
CA LYS A 46 -10.42 22.38 2.76
C LYS A 46 -11.38 21.39 2.07
N TYR A 47 -11.08 21.01 0.83
CA TYR A 47 -11.91 20.11 0.03
C TYR A 47 -11.38 18.67 -0.02
N SER A 48 -10.41 18.32 0.83
CA SER A 48 -9.82 16.97 0.83
C SER A 48 -10.85 15.90 1.18
N ALA A 49 -11.07 14.97 0.24
CA ALA A 49 -11.94 13.81 0.42
C ALA A 49 -11.20 12.67 1.13
N GLY A 50 -11.94 11.62 1.53
CA GLY A 50 -11.42 10.46 2.29
C GLY A 50 -10.18 9.82 1.67
N GLY A 51 -10.11 9.71 0.34
CA GLY A 51 -8.95 9.15 -0.35
C GLY A 51 -7.65 9.91 -0.08
N LEU A 52 -7.65 11.24 -0.23
CA LEU A 52 -6.45 12.05 0.06
C LEU A 52 -6.08 11.99 1.54
N ARG A 53 -7.06 12.00 2.45
CA ARG A 53 -6.84 11.87 3.89
C ARG A 53 -6.18 10.54 4.26
N ASP A 54 -6.60 9.42 3.68
CA ASP A 54 -6.00 8.11 3.92
C ASP A 54 -4.54 8.07 3.46
N PHE A 55 -4.23 8.62 2.29
CA PHE A 55 -2.85 8.72 1.81
C PHE A 55 -2.01 9.69 2.64
N SER A 56 -2.58 10.81 3.10
CA SER A 56 -1.85 11.76 3.96
C SER A 56 -1.44 11.15 5.29
N ARG A 57 -2.26 10.24 5.85
CA ARG A 57 -1.90 9.48 7.06
C ARG A 57 -0.69 8.57 6.83
N ILE A 58 -0.59 7.93 5.66
CA ILE A 58 0.57 7.12 5.29
C ILE A 58 1.81 8.01 5.09
N ALA A 59 1.64 9.16 4.45
CA ALA A 59 2.71 10.13 4.21
C ALA A 59 3.22 10.83 5.47
N ALA A 60 2.52 10.72 6.60
CA ALA A 60 2.96 11.23 7.91
C ALA A 60 3.92 10.27 8.65
N SER A 61 4.46 9.27 7.98
CA SER A 61 5.42 8.32 8.54
C SER A 61 6.80 8.97 8.72
N ASN A 62 7.64 8.39 9.61
CA ASN A 62 8.98 8.92 9.91
C ASN A 62 9.86 9.03 8.64
N GLU A 63 10.28 10.24 8.32
CA GLU A 63 11.00 10.58 7.09
C GLU A 63 12.41 9.98 7.04
N ILE A 64 13.11 9.92 8.17
CA ILE A 64 14.47 9.37 8.25
C ILE A 64 14.42 7.86 7.99
N MET A 65 13.52 7.16 8.67
CA MET A 65 13.33 5.73 8.46
C MET A 65 13.00 5.41 6.99
N TRP A 66 12.10 6.17 6.37
CA TRP A 66 11.70 5.94 4.98
C TRP A 66 12.79 6.29 3.98
N ARG A 67 13.56 7.34 4.21
CA ARG A 67 14.77 7.65 3.45
C ARG A 67 15.72 6.45 3.43
N ASP A 68 15.99 5.88 4.59
CA ASP A 68 16.93 4.78 4.72
C ASP A 68 16.41 3.50 4.05
N ILE A 69 15.12 3.22 4.18
CA ILE A 69 14.45 2.11 3.48
C ILE A 69 14.57 2.29 1.96
N PHE A 70 14.32 3.50 1.44
CA PHE A 70 14.40 3.77 0.00
C PHE A 70 15.83 3.60 -0.53
N PHE A 71 16.83 4.06 0.21
CA PHE A 71 18.23 3.94 -0.22
C PHE A 71 18.74 2.51 -0.14
N ASN A 72 18.41 1.77 0.92
CA ASN A 72 18.87 0.40 1.08
C ASN A 72 18.23 -0.58 0.07
N ASN A 73 17.01 -0.32 -0.38
CA ASN A 73 16.32 -1.15 -1.39
C ASN A 73 16.14 -0.46 -2.75
N LYS A 74 17.04 0.47 -3.10
CA LYS A 74 16.92 1.36 -4.27
C LYS A 74 16.64 0.63 -5.58
N GLN A 75 17.32 -0.48 -5.84
CA GLN A 75 17.19 -1.21 -7.12
C GLN A 75 15.80 -1.82 -7.32
N ASN A 76 15.25 -2.47 -6.29
CA ASN A 76 13.92 -3.07 -6.36
C ASN A 76 12.83 -2.00 -6.36
N ILE A 77 13.04 -0.91 -5.62
CA ILE A 77 12.10 0.22 -5.59
C ILE A 77 12.07 0.93 -6.94
N SER A 78 13.22 1.17 -7.59
CA SER A 78 13.25 1.75 -8.95
C SER A 78 12.45 0.90 -9.94
N LYS A 79 12.65 -0.42 -9.95
CA LYS A 79 11.85 -1.33 -10.79
C LYS A 79 10.36 -1.28 -10.48
N ALA A 80 10.00 -1.16 -9.21
CA ALA A 80 8.60 -1.03 -8.78
C ALA A 80 7.99 0.29 -9.26
N ILE A 81 8.74 1.39 -9.18
CA ILE A 81 8.36 2.71 -9.69
C ILE A 81 8.14 2.65 -11.22
N ASP A 82 9.07 2.07 -11.97
CA ASP A 82 8.97 1.95 -13.43
C ASP A 82 7.70 1.19 -13.84
N LEU A 83 7.41 0.09 -13.14
CA LEU A 83 6.19 -0.69 -13.36
C LEU A 83 4.92 0.14 -13.04
N PHE A 84 4.95 0.90 -11.96
CA PHE A 84 3.84 1.76 -11.57
C PHE A 84 3.61 2.87 -12.60
N ILE A 85 4.66 3.56 -13.04
CA ILE A 85 4.60 4.60 -14.07
C ILE A 85 4.06 4.03 -15.39
N LYS A 86 4.53 2.86 -15.81
CA LYS A 86 4.01 2.16 -16.99
C LYS A 86 2.50 1.93 -16.91
N ASN A 87 2.03 1.44 -15.77
CA ASN A 87 0.60 1.19 -15.54
C ASN A 87 -0.20 2.51 -15.49
N LEU A 88 0.32 3.53 -14.84
CA LEU A 88 -0.31 4.86 -14.76
C LEU A 88 -0.44 5.49 -16.15
N ASN A 89 0.60 5.42 -16.96
CA ASN A 89 0.58 5.92 -18.35
C ASN A 89 -0.42 5.15 -19.22
N ALA A 90 -0.59 3.84 -19.00
CA ALA A 90 -1.61 3.06 -19.68
C ALA A 90 -3.05 3.49 -19.29
N PHE A 91 -3.29 3.85 -18.02
CA PHE A 91 -4.56 4.47 -17.60
C PHE A 91 -4.75 5.85 -18.21
N LYS A 92 -3.72 6.72 -18.14
CA LYS A 92 -3.75 8.07 -18.76
C LYS A 92 -4.10 8.01 -20.25
N LYS A 93 -3.48 7.08 -20.99
CA LYS A 93 -3.78 6.87 -22.42
C LYS A 93 -5.24 6.48 -22.64
N ASP A 94 -5.75 5.52 -21.86
CA ASP A 94 -7.14 5.08 -22.00
C ASP A 94 -8.16 6.17 -21.63
N ILE A 95 -7.86 6.99 -20.63
CA ILE A 95 -8.67 8.16 -20.25
C ILE A 95 -8.72 9.16 -21.40
N ASN A 96 -7.54 9.57 -21.91
CA ASN A 96 -7.44 10.55 -22.98
C ASN A 96 -8.11 10.10 -24.28
N THR A 97 -8.07 8.80 -24.57
CA THR A 97 -8.68 8.21 -25.77
C THR A 97 -10.08 7.64 -25.55
N LYS A 98 -10.66 7.87 -24.37
CA LYS A 98 -12.02 7.42 -23.98
C LYS A 98 -12.25 5.90 -24.21
N LYS A 99 -11.23 5.05 -23.96
CA LYS A 99 -11.33 3.60 -24.18
C LYS A 99 -12.10 2.90 -23.05
N ASN A 100 -13.42 3.06 -23.07
CA ASN A 100 -14.34 2.52 -22.06
C ASN A 100 -14.11 1.04 -21.70
N LYS A 101 -14.05 0.18 -22.72
CA LYS A 101 -13.86 -1.28 -22.49
C LYS A 101 -12.54 -1.59 -21.80
N SER A 102 -11.44 -0.88 -22.17
CA SER A 102 -10.12 -1.08 -21.59
C SER A 102 -10.06 -0.65 -20.12
N ILE A 103 -10.59 0.52 -19.80
CA ILE A 103 -10.68 1.02 -18.41
C ILE A 103 -11.51 0.09 -17.55
N LEU A 104 -12.72 -0.27 -17.99
CA LEU A 104 -13.58 -1.19 -17.24
C LEU A 104 -12.90 -2.53 -16.97
N LYS A 105 -12.21 -3.10 -17.95
CA LYS A 105 -11.44 -4.34 -17.78
C LYS A 105 -10.38 -4.21 -16.69
N LYS A 106 -9.60 -3.13 -16.69
CA LYS A 106 -8.56 -2.86 -15.68
C LYS A 106 -9.18 -2.72 -14.28
N LEU A 107 -10.24 -1.93 -14.14
CA LEU A 107 -10.92 -1.71 -12.86
C LEU A 107 -11.51 -3.00 -12.29
N ILE A 108 -12.17 -3.81 -13.13
CA ILE A 108 -12.72 -5.11 -12.72
C ILE A 108 -11.62 -6.08 -12.28
N GLN A 109 -10.52 -6.15 -13.02
CA GLN A 109 -9.37 -6.99 -12.64
C GLN A 109 -8.80 -6.58 -11.29
N THR A 110 -8.59 -5.28 -11.05
CA THR A 110 -8.09 -4.74 -9.78
C THR A 110 -9.06 -5.05 -8.63
N LYS A 111 -10.37 -4.89 -8.85
CA LYS A 111 -11.40 -5.25 -7.86
C LYS A 111 -11.33 -6.73 -7.47
N LYS A 112 -11.09 -7.63 -8.43
CA LYS A 112 -10.91 -9.08 -8.16
C LYS A 112 -9.66 -9.34 -7.30
N VAL A 113 -8.56 -8.64 -7.55
CA VAL A 113 -7.33 -8.76 -6.72
C VAL A 113 -7.61 -8.30 -5.30
N ARG A 114 -8.28 -7.15 -5.10
CA ARG A 114 -8.69 -6.68 -3.78
C ARG A 114 -9.51 -7.71 -3.03
N SER A 115 -10.48 -8.36 -3.69
CA SER A 115 -11.30 -9.40 -3.06
C SER A 115 -10.47 -10.59 -2.57
N LYS A 116 -9.43 -11.00 -3.32
CA LYS A 116 -8.49 -12.04 -2.89
C LYS A 116 -7.66 -11.62 -1.67
N ILE A 117 -7.20 -10.37 -1.62
CA ILE A 117 -6.46 -9.81 -0.48
C ILE A 117 -7.33 -9.82 0.77
N ILE A 118 -8.56 -9.32 0.69
CA ILE A 118 -9.50 -9.28 1.82
C ILE A 118 -9.82 -10.70 2.32
N LYS A 119 -10.07 -11.65 1.42
CA LYS A 119 -10.32 -13.06 1.80
C LYS A 119 -9.14 -13.62 2.62
N LYS A 120 -7.89 -13.43 2.15
CA LYS A 120 -6.70 -13.86 2.90
C LYS A 120 -6.58 -13.22 4.28
N LEU A 121 -6.90 -11.92 4.40
CA LEU A 121 -6.87 -11.21 5.69
C LEU A 121 -7.93 -11.76 6.66
N ILE A 122 -9.13 -12.06 6.18
CA ILE A 122 -10.20 -12.65 6.98
C ILE A 122 -9.81 -14.05 7.46
N ASP A 123 -9.26 -14.90 6.59
CA ASP A 123 -8.81 -16.23 6.95
C ASP A 123 -7.70 -16.18 8.00
N THR A 124 -6.76 -15.23 7.88
CA THR A 124 -5.72 -15.00 8.88
C THR A 124 -6.30 -14.57 10.23
N LYS A 125 -7.33 -13.71 10.25
CA LYS A 125 -8.02 -13.30 11.49
C LYS A 125 -8.76 -14.47 12.15
N LYS A 126 -9.40 -15.34 11.37
CA LYS A 126 -10.07 -16.56 11.88
C LYS A 126 -9.08 -17.51 12.54
N VAL A 127 -7.93 -17.76 11.89
CA VAL A 127 -6.85 -18.59 12.46
C VAL A 127 -6.33 -17.99 13.76
N ARG A 128 -6.12 -16.68 13.83
CA ARG A 128 -5.68 -15.99 15.06
C ARG A 128 -6.69 -16.15 16.19
N LYS A 129 -7.98 -15.96 15.93
CA LYS A 129 -9.05 -16.17 16.94
C LYS A 129 -9.03 -17.60 17.47
N LYS A 130 -8.89 -18.60 16.59
CA LYS A 130 -8.82 -20.00 17.00
C LYS A 130 -7.60 -20.30 17.86
N ILE A 131 -6.43 -19.73 17.57
CA ILE A 131 -5.22 -19.89 18.38
C ILE A 131 -5.40 -19.25 19.76
N ILE A 132 -6.04 -18.09 19.85
CA ILE A 132 -6.30 -17.41 21.12
C ILE A 132 -7.29 -18.24 21.98
N SER A 133 -8.37 -18.77 21.40
CA SER A 133 -9.32 -19.61 22.13
C SER A 133 -8.63 -20.88 22.64
N LEU A 134 -7.82 -21.56 21.83
CA LEU A 134 -7.05 -22.74 22.26
C LEU A 134 -6.05 -22.44 23.40
N LYS A 135 -5.49 -21.22 23.45
CA LYS A 135 -4.61 -20.81 24.56
C LYS A 135 -5.39 -20.50 25.83
N GLN A 136 -6.63 -20.01 25.74
CA GLN A 136 -7.50 -19.78 26.91
C GLN A 136 -8.01 -21.09 27.51
N ASP A 137 -8.22 -22.12 26.68
CA ASP A 137 -8.65 -23.45 27.15
C ASP A 137 -7.55 -24.25 27.88
N ILE A 138 -6.28 -23.85 27.78
CA ILE A 138 -5.13 -24.54 28.40
C ILE A 138 -4.71 -23.80 29.69
N ASN A 139 -5.49 -23.29 30.49
CA ASN A 139 -5.22 -22.74 31.84
C ASN A 139 -3.73 -22.48 32.20
N LYS A 140 -2.94 -21.97 31.26
CA LYS A 140 -1.54 -21.59 31.45
C LYS A 140 -1.43 -20.08 31.53
N PRO A 141 -0.68 -19.53 32.50
CA PRO A 141 -0.45 -18.10 32.59
C PRO A 141 0.11 -17.57 31.26
N ASP A 142 -0.42 -16.43 30.85
CA ASP A 142 -0.08 -15.73 29.61
C ASP A 142 1.39 -15.25 29.68
N PHE A 143 2.34 -16.04 29.19
CA PHE A 143 3.73 -15.63 29.06
C PHE A 143 3.82 -14.52 28.00
N GLY A 144 3.72 -13.25 28.40
CA GLY A 144 3.92 -12.13 27.50
C GLY A 144 3.17 -10.85 27.82
N ARG A 145 2.68 -10.68 29.05
CA ARG A 145 2.24 -9.38 29.56
C ARG A 145 3.05 -9.02 30.80
N ASN A 146 4.16 -8.42 30.59
CA ASN A 146 4.80 -7.45 31.48
C ASN A 146 5.25 -6.28 30.62
#